data_0276157bb82a1b5af99d8616ceb5c779
#
_entry.id   0276157bb82a1b5af99d8616ceb5c779
#
_cell.length_a   1.000
_cell.length_b   1.000
_cell.length_c   1.000
_cell.angle_alpha   90.00
_cell.angle_beta   90.00
_cell.angle_gamma   90.00
#
_symmetry.space_group_name_H-M   'P 1'
#
loop_
_entity.id
_entity.type
_entity.pdbx_description
1 polymer ?
#
loop_
_entity_poly.entity_id
_entity_poly.type
_entity_poly.pdbx_seq_one_letter_code
_entity_poly.pdbx_strand_id
1 'polypeptide(L)'
;MTIHVDGWACSAASIIAMAGDEIIMELGSMMMIHEASSIVWGSKTDMRKEAEVLEQLENGIIDIYMTKANISREEVREKVNAETWFSASTAVELGFANKAEGVEVEPAKEPQNKVGILNELQNILEPNEQTEEVEPIANEGSFNLLKKWR
;
A
#
# COMPACT_ATOMS: atom_id res chain seq x y z
N MET A 1 -2.49 -14.74 -16.48
CA MET A 1 -1.13 -14.89 -17.11
C MET A 1 -0.15 -15.21 -15.99
N THR A 2 0.57 -16.34 -16.10
CA THR A 2 1.64 -16.70 -15.15
C THR A 2 2.97 -16.19 -15.68
N ILE A 3 3.78 -15.57 -14.83
CA ILE A 3 5.13 -15.08 -15.11
C ILE A 3 6.13 -15.91 -14.33
N HIS A 4 7.12 -16.46 -15.04
CA HIS A 4 8.26 -17.14 -14.44
C HIS A 4 9.49 -16.25 -14.49
N VAL A 5 10.14 -16.09 -13.36
CA VAL A 5 11.42 -15.39 -13.23
C VAL A 5 12.50 -16.45 -13.03
N ASP A 6 13.10 -16.89 -14.13
CA ASP A 6 14.12 -17.95 -14.13
C ASP A 6 15.53 -17.42 -13.78
N GLY A 7 15.70 -16.11 -13.81
CA GLY A 7 16.97 -15.44 -13.55
C GLY A 7 16.77 -14.11 -12.83
N TRP A 8 16.99 -13.01 -13.51
CA TRP A 8 16.93 -11.69 -12.91
C TRP A 8 15.80 -10.85 -13.50
N ALA A 9 14.87 -10.41 -12.66
CA ALA A 9 13.84 -9.43 -12.98
C ALA A 9 14.23 -8.08 -12.38
N CYS A 10 15.11 -7.35 -13.05
CA CYS A 10 15.65 -6.08 -12.57
C CYS A 10 15.02 -4.88 -13.27
N SER A 11 14.79 -3.78 -12.53
CA SER A 11 14.33 -2.51 -13.10
C SER A 11 13.02 -2.70 -13.91
N ALA A 12 13.01 -2.34 -15.18
CA ALA A 12 11.85 -2.51 -16.06
C ALA A 12 11.31 -3.95 -16.10
N ALA A 13 12.17 -4.96 -15.96
CA ALA A 13 11.74 -6.36 -15.93
C ALA A 13 10.92 -6.67 -14.65
N SER A 14 11.24 -6.06 -13.52
CA SER A 14 10.43 -6.21 -12.30
C SER A 14 9.05 -5.57 -12.46
N ILE A 15 8.96 -4.44 -13.15
CA ILE A 15 7.69 -3.76 -13.46
C ILE A 15 6.84 -4.64 -14.39
N ILE A 16 7.46 -5.23 -15.43
CA ILE A 16 6.79 -6.16 -16.35
C ILE A 16 6.25 -7.38 -15.59
N ALA A 17 7.01 -7.90 -14.64
CA ALA A 17 6.58 -9.03 -13.82
C ALA A 17 5.26 -8.74 -13.06
N MET A 18 5.01 -7.50 -12.63
CA MET A 18 3.78 -7.13 -11.95
C MET A 18 2.51 -7.27 -12.81
N ALA A 19 2.65 -7.40 -14.13
CA ALA A 19 1.52 -7.65 -15.04
C ALA A 19 0.98 -9.09 -14.95
N GLY A 20 1.70 -10.01 -14.28
CA GLY A 20 1.25 -11.40 -14.07
C GLY A 20 0.11 -11.49 -13.06
N ASP A 21 -0.86 -12.39 -13.31
CA ASP A 21 -1.82 -12.79 -12.28
C ASP A 21 -1.11 -13.61 -11.21
N GLU A 22 -0.16 -14.42 -11.63
CA GLU A 22 0.72 -15.23 -10.79
C GLU A 22 2.18 -15.02 -11.21
N ILE A 23 3.04 -14.79 -10.22
CA ILE A 23 4.48 -14.54 -10.39
C ILE A 23 5.22 -15.62 -9.62
N ILE A 24 5.98 -16.44 -10.33
CA ILE A 24 6.76 -17.56 -9.78
C ILE A 24 8.24 -17.23 -9.96
N MET A 25 8.99 -17.27 -8.88
CA MET A 25 10.44 -17.07 -8.91
C MET A 25 11.17 -18.40 -8.70
N GLU A 26 12.08 -18.74 -9.63
CA GLU A 26 12.84 -19.97 -9.56
C GLU A 26 14.00 -19.89 -8.54
N LEU A 27 14.52 -21.04 -8.16
CA LEU A 27 15.66 -21.13 -7.25
C LEU A 27 16.84 -20.31 -7.77
N GLY A 28 17.33 -19.38 -6.96
CA GLY A 28 18.46 -18.51 -7.29
C GLY A 28 18.08 -17.31 -8.17
N SER A 29 16.82 -17.16 -8.55
CA SER A 29 16.37 -15.95 -9.23
C SER A 29 16.36 -14.74 -8.30
N MET A 30 16.48 -13.56 -8.88
CA MET A 30 16.52 -12.29 -8.15
C MET A 30 15.55 -11.28 -8.80
N MET A 31 14.96 -10.44 -7.96
CA MET A 31 14.23 -9.26 -8.41
C MET A 31 14.93 -8.00 -7.87
N MET A 32 14.99 -6.93 -8.66
CA MET A 32 15.57 -5.66 -8.20
C MET A 32 14.66 -4.50 -8.58
N ILE A 33 14.44 -3.63 -7.61
CA ILE A 33 13.70 -2.37 -7.79
C ILE A 33 14.60 -1.20 -7.42
N HIS A 34 14.50 -0.12 -8.18
CA HIS A 34 15.28 1.10 -7.95
C HIS A 34 14.56 2.33 -8.50
N GLU A 35 15.07 3.52 -8.18
CA GLU A 35 14.60 4.79 -8.70
C GLU A 35 14.70 4.86 -10.23
N ALA A 36 13.80 5.61 -10.84
CA ALA A 36 13.93 5.98 -12.24
C ALA A 36 15.20 6.86 -12.44
N SER A 37 15.94 6.60 -13.50
CA SER A 37 17.16 7.33 -13.79
C SER A 37 17.19 7.86 -15.21
N SER A 38 17.86 9.00 -15.41
CA SER A 38 18.01 9.66 -16.71
C SER A 38 19.36 10.35 -16.81
N ILE A 39 19.72 10.73 -18.03
CA ILE A 39 20.88 11.58 -18.30
C ILE A 39 20.35 12.92 -18.78
N VAL A 40 20.66 14.00 -18.06
CA VAL A 40 20.27 15.36 -18.43
C VAL A 40 21.51 16.23 -18.61
N TRP A 41 21.50 17.04 -19.68
CA TRP A 41 22.50 18.06 -19.95
C TRP A 41 21.80 19.39 -20.18
N GLY A 42 22.11 20.43 -19.38
CA GLY A 42 21.47 21.72 -19.51
C GLY A 42 21.71 22.65 -18.34
N SER A 43 20.87 23.66 -18.24
CA SER A 43 20.87 24.59 -17.11
C SER A 43 20.36 23.95 -15.83
N LYS A 44 20.54 24.62 -14.68
CA LYS A 44 19.95 24.19 -13.41
C LYS A 44 18.43 24.02 -13.49
N THR A 45 17.77 24.80 -14.37
CA THR A 45 16.32 24.71 -14.58
C THR A 45 15.95 23.42 -15.30
N ASP A 46 16.73 23.02 -16.29
CA ASP A 46 16.52 21.78 -17.03
C ASP A 46 16.74 20.56 -16.11
N MET A 47 17.77 20.60 -15.27
CA MET A 47 18.02 19.54 -14.27
C MET A 47 16.87 19.39 -13.27
N ARG A 48 16.27 20.52 -12.82
CA ARG A 48 15.12 20.46 -11.89
C ARG A 48 13.87 19.90 -12.56
N LYS A 49 13.61 20.30 -13.82
CA LYS A 49 12.49 19.74 -14.57
C LYS A 49 12.63 18.25 -14.79
N GLU A 50 13.86 17.77 -15.09
CA GLU A 50 14.11 16.35 -15.25
C GLU A 50 13.87 15.60 -13.93
N ALA A 51 14.34 16.15 -12.81
CA ALA A 51 14.09 15.57 -11.49
C ALA A 51 12.57 15.47 -11.19
N GLU A 52 11.77 16.49 -11.53
CA GLU A 52 10.31 16.46 -11.38
C GLU A 52 9.67 15.38 -12.27
N VAL A 53 10.18 15.16 -13.49
CA VAL A 53 9.71 14.10 -14.39
C VAL A 53 10.02 12.72 -13.80
N LEU A 54 11.23 12.52 -13.29
CA LEU A 54 11.64 11.27 -12.66
C LEU A 54 10.79 10.96 -11.43
N GLU A 55 10.47 11.95 -10.60
CA GLU A 55 9.58 11.79 -9.46
C GLU A 55 8.16 11.36 -9.87
N GLN A 56 7.61 11.92 -10.96
CA GLN A 56 6.32 11.50 -11.49
C GLN A 56 6.35 10.06 -12.02
N LEU A 57 7.41 9.69 -12.74
CA LEU A 57 7.61 8.31 -13.21
C LEU A 57 7.71 7.33 -12.04
N GLU A 58 8.48 7.67 -11.01
CA GLU A 58 8.67 6.85 -9.82
C GLU A 58 7.36 6.64 -9.06
N ASN A 59 6.52 7.69 -8.92
CA ASN A 59 5.20 7.56 -8.33
C ASN A 59 4.35 6.52 -9.06
N GLY A 60 4.36 6.53 -10.40
CA GLY A 60 3.67 5.54 -11.24
C GLY A 60 4.24 4.13 -11.10
N ILE A 61 5.56 4.01 -11.01
CA ILE A 61 6.24 2.72 -10.78
C ILE A 61 5.84 2.15 -9.42
N ILE A 62 5.83 2.96 -8.37
CA ILE A 62 5.40 2.55 -7.03
C ILE A 62 3.94 2.12 -7.05
N ASP A 63 3.05 2.81 -7.78
CA ASP A 63 1.65 2.40 -7.93
C ASP A 63 1.54 0.99 -8.54
N ILE A 64 2.38 0.68 -9.53
CA ILE A 64 2.42 -0.66 -10.13
C ILE A 64 2.86 -1.71 -9.10
N TYR A 65 3.92 -1.45 -8.33
CA TYR A 65 4.36 -2.38 -7.28
C TYR A 65 3.29 -2.58 -6.21
N MET A 66 2.56 -1.52 -5.84
CA MET A 66 1.46 -1.60 -4.86
C MET A 66 0.30 -2.49 -5.31
N THR A 67 0.20 -2.84 -6.59
CA THR A 67 -0.80 -3.82 -7.05
C THR A 67 -0.55 -5.23 -6.51
N LYS A 68 0.67 -5.52 -6.05
CA LYS A 68 1.12 -6.84 -5.59
C LYS A 68 1.69 -6.80 -4.17
N ALA A 69 2.51 -5.80 -3.84
CA ALA A 69 3.20 -5.70 -2.57
C ALA A 69 2.22 -5.72 -1.38
N ASN A 70 2.61 -6.43 -0.31
CA ASN A 70 1.86 -6.54 0.95
C ASN A 70 2.43 -5.65 2.07
N ILE A 71 3.32 -4.74 1.72
CA ILE A 71 3.91 -3.71 2.60
C ILE A 71 3.36 -2.33 2.24
N SER A 72 3.62 -1.33 3.09
CA SER A 72 3.13 0.03 2.87
C SER A 72 3.78 0.70 1.65
N ARG A 73 3.12 1.72 1.10
CA ARG A 73 3.66 2.53 -0.01
C ARG A 73 4.99 3.19 0.38
N GLU A 74 5.10 3.63 1.62
CA GLU A 74 6.31 4.24 2.16
C GLU A 74 7.47 3.25 2.19
N GLU A 75 7.23 2.02 2.63
CA GLU A 75 8.24 0.95 2.62
C GLU A 75 8.66 0.57 1.20
N VAL A 76 7.72 0.53 0.23
CA VAL A 76 8.06 0.32 -1.19
C VAL A 76 8.96 1.45 -1.68
N ARG A 77 8.62 2.72 -1.37
CA ARG A 77 9.45 3.88 -1.74
C ARG A 77 10.86 3.80 -1.15
N GLU A 78 10.99 3.46 0.12
CA GLU A 78 12.30 3.29 0.76
C GLU A 78 13.14 2.23 0.05
N LYS A 79 12.52 1.11 -0.35
CA LYS A 79 13.20 0.04 -1.08
C LYS A 79 13.59 0.45 -2.50
N VAL A 80 12.76 1.24 -3.20
CA VAL A 80 13.07 1.83 -4.50
C VAL A 80 14.25 2.77 -4.37
N ASN A 81 14.24 3.70 -3.41
CA ASN A 81 15.33 4.66 -3.19
C ASN A 81 16.64 3.98 -2.79
N ALA A 82 16.56 2.83 -2.12
CA ALA A 82 17.73 2.07 -1.67
C ALA A 82 18.31 1.11 -2.73
N GLU A 83 17.71 1.03 -3.92
CA GLU A 83 18.07 -0.01 -4.92
C GLU A 83 18.06 -1.41 -4.28
N THR A 84 16.88 -1.93 -4.01
CA THR A 84 16.74 -3.17 -3.23
C THR A 84 16.69 -4.40 -4.13
N TRP A 85 17.52 -5.38 -3.77
CA TRP A 85 17.56 -6.71 -4.38
C TRP A 85 16.81 -7.72 -3.51
N PHE A 86 15.90 -8.49 -4.10
CA PHE A 86 15.14 -9.53 -3.43
C PHE A 86 15.55 -10.91 -3.93
N SER A 87 15.77 -11.84 -3.00
CA SER A 87 15.74 -13.27 -3.31
C SER A 87 14.31 -13.72 -3.62
N ALA A 88 14.14 -14.90 -4.20
CA ALA A 88 12.82 -15.48 -4.44
C ALA A 88 11.95 -15.55 -3.18
N SER A 89 12.53 -15.96 -2.03
CA SER A 89 11.82 -16.00 -0.75
C SER A 89 11.41 -14.63 -0.25
N THR A 90 12.31 -13.65 -0.30
CA THR A 90 12.03 -12.27 0.12
C THR A 90 10.96 -11.62 -0.77
N ALA A 91 10.99 -11.87 -2.08
CA ALA A 91 9.98 -11.36 -2.99
C ALA A 91 8.58 -11.90 -2.66
N VAL A 92 8.47 -13.19 -2.28
CA VAL A 92 7.21 -13.78 -1.80
C VAL A 92 6.78 -13.18 -0.48
N GLU A 93 7.69 -13.05 0.49
CA GLU A 93 7.42 -12.45 1.80
C GLU A 93 6.87 -11.03 1.70
N LEU A 94 7.42 -10.23 0.78
CA LEU A 94 7.00 -8.84 0.56
C LEU A 94 5.83 -8.68 -0.43
N GLY A 95 5.34 -9.79 -1.00
CA GLY A 95 4.20 -9.80 -1.93
C GLY A 95 4.54 -9.49 -3.39
N PHE A 96 5.81 -9.30 -3.76
CA PHE A 96 6.24 -9.07 -5.15
C PHE A 96 6.18 -10.32 -6.02
N ALA A 97 6.13 -11.51 -5.40
CA ALA A 97 5.91 -12.78 -6.07
C ALA A 97 4.89 -13.62 -5.29
N ASN A 98 4.28 -14.57 -5.97
CA ASN A 98 3.30 -15.48 -5.36
C ASN A 98 3.96 -16.76 -4.85
N LYS A 99 5.04 -17.22 -5.50
CA LYS A 99 5.69 -18.48 -5.22
C LYS A 99 7.18 -18.42 -5.49
N ALA A 100 7.96 -19.14 -4.68
CA ALA A 100 9.37 -19.43 -4.90
C ALA A 100 9.54 -20.93 -5.11
N GLU A 101 10.00 -21.36 -6.30
CA GLU A 101 10.24 -22.76 -6.61
C GLU A 101 11.57 -23.23 -6.00
N GLY A 102 11.57 -24.45 -5.43
CA GLY A 102 12.77 -25.04 -4.86
C GLY A 102 13.29 -24.39 -3.57
N VAL A 103 12.51 -23.49 -2.98
CA VAL A 103 12.81 -22.82 -1.70
C VAL A 103 11.69 -23.15 -0.71
N GLU A 104 12.04 -23.64 0.49
CA GLU A 104 11.07 -23.69 1.59
C GLU A 104 10.81 -22.24 2.07
N VAL A 105 9.64 -21.71 1.71
CA VAL A 105 9.19 -20.40 2.18
C VAL A 105 8.23 -20.63 3.33
N GLU A 106 8.50 -20.06 4.50
CA GLU A 106 7.47 -19.97 5.53
C GLU A 106 6.29 -19.16 4.97
N PRO A 107 5.04 -19.60 5.20
CA PRO A 107 3.88 -18.89 4.68
C PRO A 107 3.93 -17.42 5.16
N ALA A 108 3.74 -16.52 4.21
CA ALA A 108 3.72 -15.07 4.48
C ALA A 108 2.77 -14.80 5.65
N LYS A 109 3.25 -14.08 6.66
CA LYS A 109 2.38 -13.62 7.75
C LYS A 109 1.25 -12.81 7.15
N GLU A 110 0.00 -13.19 7.44
CA GLU A 110 -1.15 -12.37 7.01
C GLU A 110 -0.90 -10.92 7.42
N PRO A 111 -1.18 -9.95 6.52
CA PRO A 111 -0.94 -8.55 6.83
C PRO A 111 -1.69 -8.17 8.10
N GLN A 112 -0.96 -7.76 9.14
CA GLN A 112 -1.51 -7.43 10.47
C GLN A 112 -2.61 -6.35 10.41
N ASN A 113 -2.66 -5.57 9.34
CA ASN A 113 -3.69 -4.56 9.11
C ASN A 113 -5.10 -5.11 8.84
N LYS A 114 -5.25 -6.34 8.30
CA LYS A 114 -6.59 -6.91 8.10
C LYS A 114 -7.26 -7.27 9.42
N VAL A 115 -6.51 -7.74 10.41
CA VAL A 115 -7.05 -8.07 11.74
C VAL A 115 -7.45 -6.81 12.50
N GLY A 116 -6.66 -5.73 12.39
CA GLY A 116 -6.98 -4.44 13.00
C GLY A 116 -8.28 -3.83 12.46
N ILE A 117 -8.43 -3.80 11.13
CA ILE A 117 -9.62 -3.25 10.46
C ILE A 117 -10.86 -4.09 10.77
N LEU A 118 -10.75 -5.42 10.81
CA LEU A 118 -11.88 -6.29 11.16
C LEU A 118 -12.32 -6.10 12.61
N ASN A 119 -11.37 -5.93 13.54
CA ASN A 119 -11.68 -5.67 14.95
C ASN A 119 -12.29 -4.27 15.16
N GLU A 120 -11.81 -3.24 14.44
CA GLU A 120 -12.43 -1.91 14.46
C GLU A 120 -13.85 -1.93 13.87
N LEU A 121 -14.07 -2.64 12.78
CA LEU A 121 -15.40 -2.80 12.19
C LEU A 121 -16.36 -3.59 13.09
N GLN A 122 -15.89 -4.62 13.79
CA GLN A 122 -16.69 -5.34 14.78
C GLN A 122 -17.08 -4.44 15.96
N ASN A 123 -16.17 -3.63 16.48
CA ASN A 123 -16.45 -2.68 17.56
C ASN A 123 -17.42 -1.56 17.15
N ILE A 124 -17.49 -1.21 15.86
CA ILE A 124 -18.45 -0.23 15.32
C ILE A 124 -19.83 -0.88 15.11
N LEU A 125 -19.88 -2.18 14.82
CA LEU A 125 -21.10 -2.91 14.51
C LEU A 125 -21.79 -3.54 15.74
N GLU A 126 -21.12 -3.64 16.89
CA GLU A 126 -21.77 -4.03 18.14
C GLU A 126 -22.59 -2.84 18.66
N PRO A 127 -23.94 -2.96 18.75
CA PRO A 127 -24.75 -1.89 19.32
C PRO A 127 -24.39 -1.75 20.80
N ASN A 128 -23.97 -0.54 21.17
CA ASN A 128 -23.74 -0.17 22.57
C ASN A 128 -25.06 -0.24 23.33
N GLU A 129 -25.34 -1.37 23.98
CA GLU A 129 -26.45 -1.51 24.92
C GLU A 129 -26.13 -0.78 26.25
N GLN A 130 -25.99 0.54 26.17
CA GLN A 130 -26.13 1.42 27.31
C GLN A 130 -27.18 2.45 26.94
N THR A 131 -28.45 2.03 26.96
CA THR A 131 -29.57 2.96 27.12
C THR A 131 -29.50 3.49 28.54
N GLU A 132 -28.90 4.65 28.74
CA GLU A 132 -29.18 5.48 29.90
C GLU A 132 -30.70 5.78 29.89
N GLU A 133 -31.38 5.36 30.93
CA GLU A 133 -32.78 5.77 31.22
C GLU A 133 -32.78 7.30 31.36
N VAL A 134 -33.28 8.00 30.34
CA VAL A 134 -33.54 9.42 30.40
C VAL A 134 -34.84 9.60 31.15
N GLU A 135 -34.78 10.02 32.41
CA GLU A 135 -35.96 10.47 33.14
C GLU A 135 -36.67 11.62 32.37
N PRO A 136 -37.99 11.66 32.33
CA PRO A 136 -38.73 12.70 31.63
C PRO A 136 -38.55 14.04 32.36
N ILE A 137 -37.92 14.99 31.72
CA ILE A 137 -37.84 16.38 32.19
C ILE A 137 -39.26 16.98 32.13
N ALA A 138 -39.83 17.24 33.32
CA ALA A 138 -41.07 17.96 33.43
C ALA A 138 -40.90 19.40 32.90
N ASN A 139 -41.54 19.68 31.79
CA ASN A 139 -41.54 20.98 31.14
C ASN A 139 -42.63 21.87 31.76
N GLU A 140 -42.34 22.48 32.91
CA GLU A 140 -43.10 23.61 33.38
C GLU A 140 -42.33 24.93 33.08
N GLY A 141 -42.80 25.64 32.10
CA GLY A 141 -42.37 27.03 31.94
C GLY A 141 -42.01 27.54 30.56
N SER A 142 -42.93 27.57 29.64
CA SER A 142 -42.83 28.49 28.51
C SER A 142 -44.16 28.76 27.81
N PHE A 143 -45.08 29.38 28.50
CA PHE A 143 -46.27 29.98 27.87
C PHE A 143 -46.49 31.41 28.38
N ASN A 144 -45.51 32.31 28.17
CA ASN A 144 -45.73 33.74 28.53
C ASN A 144 -44.88 34.72 27.70
N LEU A 145 -44.77 34.51 26.41
CA LEU A 145 -44.02 35.46 25.54
C LEU A 145 -44.86 36.03 24.35
N LEU A 146 -46.21 35.92 24.40
CA LEU A 146 -47.09 36.49 23.35
C LEU A 146 -48.02 37.61 23.86
N LYS A 147 -47.68 38.35 24.91
CA LYS A 147 -48.47 39.51 25.38
C LYS A 147 -47.69 40.83 25.45
N LYS A 148 -46.81 41.10 24.54
CA LYS A 148 -46.07 42.39 24.52
C LYS A 148 -45.96 43.03 23.15
N TRP A 149 -46.97 42.90 22.30
CA TRP A 149 -47.12 43.73 21.10
C TRP A 149 -48.64 43.99 20.87
N ARG A 150 -49.13 44.96 21.60
CA ARG A 150 -50.29 45.83 21.24
C ARG A 150 -50.03 47.22 21.80
#